data_7fed6b48fa7dffb25edf965ed168ce1d
#
_entry.id   7fed6b48fa7dffb25edf965ed168ce1d
#
_cell.length_a   1.000
_cell.length_b   1.000
_cell.length_c   1.000
_cell.angle_alpha   90.00
_cell.angle_beta   90.00
_cell.angle_gamma   90.00
#
_symmetry.space_group_name_H-M   'P 1'
#
loop_
_entity.id
_entity.type
_entity.pdbx_description
1 polymer ?
#
loop_
_entity_poly.entity_id
_entity_poly.type
_entity_poly.pdbx_seq_one_letter_code
_entity_poly.pdbx_strand_id
1 'polypeptide(L)'
;KXGGXLKXALLDTGADDTVLEEMNLPGRWKPKMIGGIGGFIKVRQYDQVPVEICGHKAIGTVLVGPTPVNIIGRNLLTQXGCTLXFXXCTXMEXEGKXSXIGPENPYNTPVFAIKKKDSTKWRKLVDFRELNKKTQDFWEVQLGIPHPAGLKKKKSVTVLDVGDAYFSVPXDKEFRXYXAXXIPSINNETPGIRYQYNVLPQGXKGSXAIFQDSMTKILEPFRKQNPDIVIYQYVDDLYVGSDLEIGQHRTKIEELRQHLWRWGFYTPDKKHQXXPPFLWMXYXL
;
A
#
# COMPACT_ATOMS: atom_id res chain seq x y z
N LYS A 1 -9.39 4.70 18.91
CA LYS A 1 -10.64 4.35 19.60
C LYS A 1 -11.70 5.43 19.44
N UNK A 2 -12.68 5.07 19.18
CA UNK A 2 -13.82 5.91 19.06
C UNK A 2 -14.97 5.21 19.70
N GLY A 3 -15.63 5.70 20.58
CA GLY A 3 -16.75 5.07 21.25
C GLY A 3 -16.43 3.74 21.91
N GLY A 4 -15.21 3.52 22.32
CA GLY A 4 -14.77 2.27 22.95
C GLY A 4 -14.31 1.15 22.01
N UNK A 5 -14.43 1.34 20.78
CA UNK A 5 -14.09 0.36 19.85
C UNK A 5 -12.83 0.74 19.23
N LEU A 6 -12.16 -0.27 19.05
CA LEU A 6 -10.89 -0.13 18.34
C LEU A 6 -11.12 -0.37 16.86
N LYS A 7 -10.53 0.46 16.05
CA LYS A 7 -10.65 0.34 14.58
C LYS A 7 -9.35 0.71 13.89
N UNK A 8 -9.13 0.33 12.92
CA UNK A 8 -8.12 0.63 12.08
C UNK A 8 -8.53 1.76 11.32
N ALA A 9 -7.58 2.50 11.02
CA ALA A 9 -7.86 3.70 10.25
C ALA A 9 -6.60 4.20 9.57
N LEU A 10 -6.81 4.83 8.41
CA LEU A 10 -5.77 5.51 7.68
C LEU A 10 -5.55 6.90 8.26
N LEU A 11 -4.31 7.29 8.51
CA LEU A 11 -3.97 8.68 8.83
C LEU A 11 -3.72 9.40 7.52
N ASP A 12 -4.67 10.22 7.11
CA ASP A 12 -4.69 10.78 5.76
C ASP A 12 -4.49 12.28 5.82
N THR A 13 -3.25 12.72 5.58
CA THR A 13 -2.95 14.15 5.59
C THR A 13 -3.57 14.90 4.41
N GLY A 14 -4.07 14.16 3.41
CA GLY A 14 -4.79 14.76 2.30
C GLY A 14 -6.26 15.03 2.57
N ALA A 15 -6.78 14.56 3.71
CA ALA A 15 -8.19 14.72 4.03
C ALA A 15 -8.37 15.80 5.09
N ASP A 16 -9.30 16.72 4.84
CA ASP A 16 -9.68 17.72 5.85
C ASP A 16 -10.40 17.07 7.01
N ASP A 17 -11.27 16.12 6.72
CA ASP A 17 -12.23 15.58 7.69
C ASP A 17 -11.90 14.15 8.05
N THR A 18 -12.42 13.73 9.21
CA THR A 18 -12.34 12.36 9.69
C THR A 18 -13.65 11.67 9.33
N VAL A 19 -13.55 10.54 8.62
CA VAL A 19 -14.73 9.81 8.14
C VAL A 19 -14.60 8.36 8.54
N LEU A 20 -15.59 7.86 9.26
CA LEU A 20 -15.59 6.48 9.75
C LEU A 20 -16.71 5.68 9.12
N GLU A 21 -16.46 4.37 8.97
CA GLU A 21 -17.47 3.43 8.53
C GLU A 21 -18.68 3.47 9.44
N GLU A 22 -19.81 3.01 8.92
CA GLU A 22 -21.06 3.02 9.65
C GLU A 22 -20.90 2.46 11.05
N MET A 23 -21.27 3.24 12.04
CA MET A 23 -21.26 2.83 13.44
C MET A 23 -22.22 3.71 14.21
N ASN A 24 -22.62 3.24 15.39
CA ASN A 24 -23.49 4.01 16.27
C ASN A 24 -22.64 4.80 17.26
N LEU A 25 -22.77 6.11 17.21
CA LEU A 25 -22.15 7.00 18.18
C LEU A 25 -23.26 7.67 19.00
N PRO A 26 -23.03 7.90 20.29
CA PRO A 26 -24.04 8.61 21.09
C PRO A 26 -24.08 10.10 20.74
N GLY A 27 -25.21 10.72 21.00
CA GLY A 27 -25.35 12.15 20.88
C GLY A 27 -26.04 12.58 19.59
N ARG A 28 -26.14 13.88 19.46
CA ARG A 28 -26.81 14.50 18.33
C ARG A 28 -25.91 14.49 17.09
N TRP A 29 -26.56 14.45 15.96
CA TRP A 29 -25.84 14.53 14.67
C TRP A 29 -26.70 15.31 13.70
N LYS A 30 -26.05 15.77 12.62
CA LYS A 30 -26.77 16.41 11.53
C LYS A 30 -26.30 15.83 10.20
N PRO A 31 -27.16 15.79 9.19
CA PRO A 31 -26.78 15.24 7.90
C PRO A 31 -25.80 16.16 7.18
N LYS A 32 -24.90 15.54 6.42
CA LYS A 32 -23.94 16.27 5.60
C LYS A 32 -23.62 15.45 4.37
N MET A 33 -23.31 16.15 3.27
CA MET A 33 -22.82 15.51 2.05
C MET A 33 -21.36 15.82 1.92
N ILE A 34 -20.53 14.80 1.67
CA ILE A 34 -19.11 15.02 1.43
C ILE A 34 -18.72 14.40 0.10
N GLY A 35 -17.81 15.04 -0.57
CA GLY A 35 -17.34 14.59 -1.87
C GLY A 35 -15.96 14.00 -1.80
N GLY A 36 -15.69 13.06 -2.66
CA GLY A 36 -14.41 12.43 -2.79
C GLY A 36 -14.31 11.74 -4.13
N ILE A 37 -13.30 10.94 -4.29
CA ILE A 37 -13.15 10.16 -5.51
C ILE A 37 -14.33 9.20 -5.60
N GLY A 38 -15.10 9.28 -6.68
CA GLY A 38 -16.26 8.42 -6.85
C GLY A 38 -17.59 9.09 -6.58
N GLY A 39 -17.60 10.38 -6.17
CA GLY A 39 -18.80 11.14 -6.00
C GLY A 39 -19.06 11.56 -4.57
N PHE A 40 -20.30 11.92 -4.28
CA PHE A 40 -20.70 12.40 -2.96
C PHE A 40 -21.36 11.28 -2.17
N ILE A 41 -21.12 11.27 -0.86
CA ILE A 41 -21.82 10.37 0.04
C ILE A 41 -22.50 11.16 1.14
N LYS A 42 -23.60 10.60 1.65
CA LYS A 42 -24.33 11.21 2.75
C LYS A 42 -23.82 10.63 4.06
N VAL A 43 -23.46 11.51 4.98
CA VAL A 43 -22.89 11.09 6.27
C VAL A 43 -23.63 11.77 7.41
N ARG A 44 -23.43 11.25 8.61
CA ARG A 44 -23.91 11.87 9.84
C ARG A 44 -22.74 12.59 10.50
N GLN A 45 -22.91 13.88 10.76
CA GLN A 45 -21.87 14.68 11.39
C GLN A 45 -22.10 14.74 12.91
N TYR A 46 -21.14 14.20 13.65
CA TYR A 46 -21.13 14.28 15.11
C TYR A 46 -20.03 15.26 15.50
N ASP A 47 -20.37 16.22 16.35
CA ASP A 47 -19.40 17.22 16.80
C ASP A 47 -18.87 16.84 18.18
N GLN A 48 -17.64 17.26 18.45
CA GLN A 48 -16.98 17.11 19.75
C GLN A 48 -16.95 15.65 20.21
N VAL A 49 -16.52 14.76 19.33
CA VAL A 49 -16.40 13.34 19.61
C VAL A 49 -14.99 13.07 20.17
N PRO A 50 -14.89 12.43 21.35
CA PRO A 50 -13.57 12.03 21.84
C PRO A 50 -13.01 10.88 21.02
N VAL A 51 -11.78 11.03 20.56
CA VAL A 51 -11.10 10.01 19.77
C VAL A 51 -9.69 9.83 20.33
N GLU A 52 -9.27 8.58 20.48
CA GLU A 52 -7.93 8.28 20.95
C GLU A 52 -7.17 7.58 19.85
N ILE A 53 -6.00 8.12 19.49
CA ILE A 53 -5.14 7.60 18.44
C ILE A 53 -3.77 7.34 19.04
N CYS A 54 -3.39 6.06 19.15
CA CYS A 54 -2.08 5.66 19.71
C CYS A 54 -1.80 6.32 21.06
N GLY A 55 -2.82 6.33 21.93
CA GLY A 55 -2.68 6.88 23.25
C GLY A 55 -2.87 8.40 23.36
N HIS A 56 -2.97 9.07 22.24
CA HIS A 56 -3.19 10.53 22.24
C HIS A 56 -4.67 10.81 22.04
N LYS A 57 -5.21 11.72 22.86
CA LYS A 57 -6.62 12.03 22.87
C LYS A 57 -6.91 13.34 22.14
N ALA A 58 -7.98 13.35 21.38
CA ALA A 58 -8.45 14.54 20.69
C ALA A 58 -9.97 14.56 20.76
N ILE A 59 -10.53 15.76 20.60
CA ILE A 59 -11.99 15.91 20.56
C ILE A 59 -12.30 16.74 19.32
N GLY A 60 -13.14 16.19 18.43
CA GLY A 60 -13.46 16.90 17.22
C GLY A 60 -14.59 16.29 16.45
N THR A 61 -14.82 16.81 15.27
CA THR A 61 -15.92 16.37 14.41
C THR A 61 -15.56 15.05 13.75
N VAL A 62 -16.51 14.13 13.78
CA VAL A 62 -16.40 12.82 13.13
C VAL A 62 -17.61 12.65 12.22
N LEU A 63 -17.37 12.29 10.98
CA LEU A 63 -18.41 11.98 10.01
C LEU A 63 -18.54 10.47 9.90
N VAL A 64 -19.78 9.97 9.91
CA VAL A 64 -20.04 8.54 9.87
C VAL A 64 -20.91 8.22 8.67
N GLY A 65 -20.48 7.27 7.84
CA GLY A 65 -21.25 6.91 6.67
C GLY A 65 -20.57 5.83 5.83
N PRO A 66 -21.04 5.66 4.60
CA PRO A 66 -20.59 4.52 3.77
C PRO A 66 -19.25 4.77 3.10
N THR A 67 -18.22 4.99 3.90
CA THR A 67 -16.85 5.09 3.40
C THR A 67 -16.25 3.69 3.31
N PRO A 68 -15.42 3.42 2.30
CA PRO A 68 -14.78 2.10 2.21
C PRO A 68 -13.66 1.92 3.23
N VAL A 69 -13.17 2.99 3.85
CA VAL A 69 -12.07 2.89 4.80
C VAL A 69 -12.22 4.00 5.85
N ASN A 70 -11.85 3.69 7.09
CA ASN A 70 -11.80 4.70 8.14
C ASN A 70 -10.65 5.65 7.88
N ILE A 71 -10.92 6.94 7.89
CA ILE A 71 -9.94 7.97 7.58
C ILE A 71 -9.88 8.96 8.74
N ILE A 72 -8.68 9.16 9.27
CA ILE A 72 -8.43 10.23 10.25
C ILE A 72 -7.83 11.40 9.47
N GLY A 73 -8.55 12.49 9.43
CA GLY A 73 -8.13 13.65 8.69
C GLY A 73 -7.42 14.69 9.54
N ARG A 74 -7.07 15.79 8.90
CA ARG A 74 -6.28 16.82 9.57
C ARG A 74 -6.98 17.45 10.78
N ASN A 75 -8.30 17.46 10.78
CA ASN A 75 -9.02 18.05 11.91
C ASN A 75 -8.67 17.38 13.25
N LEU A 76 -8.37 16.09 13.24
CA LEU A 76 -7.94 15.39 14.45
C LEU A 76 -6.41 15.23 14.50
N LEU A 77 -5.75 15.01 13.36
CA LEU A 77 -4.30 14.85 13.34
C LEU A 77 -3.59 16.08 13.93
N THR A 78 -4.09 17.27 13.66
CA THR A 78 -3.49 18.48 14.21
C THR A 78 -3.66 18.56 15.72
N GLN A 79 -4.76 18.14 16.26
CA GLN A 79 -4.96 18.14 17.69
C GLN A 79 -4.04 17.22 18.46
N UNK A 80 -3.77 16.22 17.80
CA UNK A 80 -3.10 15.34 18.34
C UNK A 80 -1.77 15.59 18.32
N GLY A 81 -1.34 16.72 17.74
CA GLY A 81 0.02 17.07 17.46
C GLY A 81 0.73 15.98 16.67
N CYS A 82 -0.02 15.31 15.81
CA CYS A 82 0.49 14.17 15.06
C CYS A 82 1.55 14.60 14.06
N THR A 83 2.71 13.95 14.09
CA THR A 83 3.78 14.16 13.13
C THR A 83 3.94 12.86 12.35
N LEU A 84 3.78 12.96 11.05
CA LEU A 84 4.02 11.81 10.18
C LEU A 84 5.40 11.95 9.57
N UNK A 85 6.30 11.35 10.07
CA UNK A 85 7.53 11.48 9.71
C UNK A 85 7.80 10.36 8.92
N PHE A 86 8.14 10.66 7.84
CA PHE A 86 8.53 9.62 6.93
C PHE A 86 10.04 9.56 6.76
N UNK A 87 10.51 9.19 7.74
CA UNK A 87 11.85 9.02 7.81
C UNK A 87 12.39 8.23 6.74
N UNK A 88 11.74 7.55 6.28
CA UNK A 88 12.04 6.77 5.24
C UNK A 88 12.50 7.51 4.08
N CYS A 89 11.84 8.62 3.87
CA CYS A 89 12.19 9.43 2.71
C CYS A 89 13.57 10.05 2.83
N THR A 90 13.95 10.47 3.99
CA THR A 90 15.33 10.99 4.22
C THR A 90 16.37 9.87 3.99
N UNK A 91 16.11 8.90 4.26
CA UNK A 91 16.89 7.77 4.08
C UNK A 91 17.01 7.38 2.69
N MET A 92 15.88 7.41 2.15
CA MET A 92 15.82 7.13 0.71
C MET A 92 16.59 8.16 -0.10
N GLU A 93 16.59 9.36 0.30
CA GLU A 93 17.36 10.40 -0.37
C GLU A 93 18.86 10.13 -0.29
N UNK A 94 19.06 9.74 0.66
CA UNK A 94 20.39 9.50 0.94
C UNK A 94 20.93 8.39 0.19
N GLU A 95 20.12 7.47 0.05
CA GLU A 95 20.43 6.29 -0.75
C GLU A 95 20.28 6.56 -2.26
N GLY A 96 19.90 7.73 -2.66
CA GLY A 96 19.69 8.06 -4.05
C GLY A 96 18.36 7.58 -4.63
N LYS A 97 17.53 7.04 -3.82
CA LYS A 97 16.22 6.55 -4.28
C LYS A 97 15.21 7.67 -4.48
N UNK A 98 15.24 8.85 -3.80
CA UNK A 98 14.38 9.90 -3.96
C UNK A 98 15.23 11.09 -4.12
N SER A 99 14.72 12.00 -4.69
CA SER A 99 15.36 13.35 -4.86
C SER A 99 14.38 14.47 -4.59
N UNK A 100 14.68 15.32 -4.00
CA UNK A 100 13.88 16.34 -3.74
C UNK A 100 13.59 16.96 -5.00
N ILE A 101 12.53 17.65 -5.11
CA ILE A 101 12.12 18.41 -6.29
C ILE A 101 11.42 19.69 -5.86
N GLY A 102 11.35 20.63 -6.79
CA GLY A 102 10.71 21.89 -6.54
C GLY A 102 9.26 21.91 -6.99
N PRO A 103 8.64 23.09 -6.90
CA PRO A 103 7.22 23.23 -7.25
C PRO A 103 6.94 23.22 -8.75
N GLU A 104 7.97 23.23 -9.55
CA GLU A 104 7.81 23.22 -11.01
C GLU A 104 7.21 21.91 -11.54
N ASN A 105 7.37 20.82 -10.79
CA ASN A 105 6.78 19.54 -11.17
C ASN A 105 5.28 19.56 -10.85
N PRO A 106 4.40 19.40 -11.86
CA PRO A 106 2.96 19.50 -11.60
C PRO A 106 2.32 18.24 -11.05
N TYR A 107 3.07 17.14 -10.97
CA TYR A 107 2.50 15.85 -10.57
C TYR A 107 2.63 15.63 -9.07
N ASN A 108 1.70 14.89 -8.51
CA ASN A 108 1.76 14.54 -7.10
C ASN A 108 0.93 13.28 -6.82
N THR A 109 1.53 12.34 -6.12
CA THR A 109 0.86 11.12 -5.70
C THR A 109 0.64 11.18 -4.18
N PRO A 110 -0.57 10.89 -3.70
CA PRO A 110 -0.83 10.95 -2.25
C PRO A 110 0.02 9.96 -1.47
N VAL A 111 0.40 10.34 -0.26
CA VAL A 111 1.13 9.49 0.66
C VAL A 111 0.32 9.33 1.93
N PHE A 112 0.12 8.09 2.34
CA PHE A 112 -0.64 7.75 3.55
C PHE A 112 0.27 7.06 4.54
N ALA A 113 -0.12 7.07 5.81
CA ALA A 113 0.50 6.24 6.83
C ALA A 113 -0.55 5.28 7.36
N ILE A 114 -0.17 4.02 7.44
CA ILE A 114 -1.06 2.99 7.94
C ILE A 114 -0.31 2.15 8.98
N LYS A 115 -1.00 1.81 10.06
CA LYS A 115 -0.40 0.98 11.09
C LYS A 115 -0.60 -0.48 10.72
N LYS A 116 0.49 -1.23 10.71
CA LYS A 116 0.43 -2.66 10.41
C LYS A 116 -0.37 -3.38 11.50
N LYS A 117 -1.16 -4.36 11.09
CA LYS A 117 -1.91 -5.19 12.01
C LYS A 117 -0.95 -5.90 12.96
N ASP A 118 -1.30 -5.91 14.23
CA ASP A 118 -0.51 -6.58 15.28
C ASP A 118 0.92 -6.06 15.38
N SER A 119 1.13 -4.77 15.06
CA SER A 119 2.44 -4.15 15.11
C SER A 119 2.33 -2.76 15.70
N THR A 120 3.42 -2.30 16.31
CA THR A 120 3.53 -0.91 16.77
C THR A 120 4.11 0.00 15.69
N LYS A 121 4.57 -0.59 14.58
CA LYS A 121 5.24 0.17 13.53
C LYS A 121 4.25 0.73 12.52
N TRP A 122 4.52 1.93 12.03
CA TRP A 122 3.77 2.57 10.96
C TRP A 122 4.45 2.29 9.64
N ARG A 123 3.66 2.24 8.58
CA ARG A 123 4.14 1.97 7.24
C ARG A 123 3.72 3.11 6.32
N LYS A 124 4.67 3.62 5.54
CA LYS A 124 4.36 4.57 4.48
C LYS A 124 3.67 3.83 3.34
N LEU A 125 2.60 4.41 2.84
CA LEU A 125 1.88 3.87 1.68
C LEU A 125 1.75 4.97 0.64
N VAL A 126 2.39 4.78 -0.49
CA VAL A 126 2.26 5.72 -1.61
C VAL A 126 1.15 5.19 -2.51
N ASP A 127 0.14 6.02 -2.74
CA ASP A 127 -1.07 5.57 -3.43
C ASP A 127 -0.95 5.85 -4.92
N PHE A 128 -0.47 4.86 -5.66
CA PHE A 128 -0.29 4.98 -7.10
C PHE A 128 -1.53 4.60 -7.90
N ARG A 129 -2.70 4.49 -7.29
CA ARG A 129 -3.90 4.06 -8.01
C ARG A 129 -4.20 4.94 -9.22
N GLU A 130 -4.11 6.25 -9.07
CA GLU A 130 -4.38 7.16 -10.20
C GLU A 130 -3.31 7.06 -11.28
N LEU A 131 -2.05 6.99 -10.88
CA LEU A 131 -0.97 6.83 -11.84
C LEU A 131 -1.09 5.49 -12.57
N ASN A 132 -1.43 4.42 -11.85
CA ASN A 132 -1.65 3.12 -12.47
C ASN A 132 -2.74 3.17 -13.53
N LYS A 133 -3.83 3.89 -13.24
CA LYS A 133 -4.90 4.07 -14.24
C LYS A 133 -4.41 4.83 -15.48
N LYS A 134 -3.64 5.88 -15.26
CA LYS A 134 -3.17 6.71 -16.36
C LYS A 134 -2.13 6.03 -17.22
N THR A 135 -1.43 5.04 -16.66
CA THR A 135 -0.43 4.26 -17.40
C THR A 135 -0.93 2.87 -17.75
N GLN A 136 -2.24 2.64 -17.70
CA GLN A 136 -2.82 1.30 -17.87
C GLN A 136 -2.43 0.66 -19.20
N ASP A 137 -2.50 1.40 -20.29
CA ASP A 137 -2.15 0.85 -21.61
C ASP A 137 -0.72 0.32 -21.61
N PHE A 138 0.20 1.04 -20.96
CA PHE A 138 1.60 0.63 -20.91
C PHE A 138 1.77 -0.70 -20.19
N TRP A 139 1.26 -0.80 -18.95
CA TRP A 139 1.56 -2.01 -18.18
C TRP A 139 0.70 -3.21 -18.62
N GLU A 140 -0.48 -2.99 -19.16
CA GLU A 140 -1.27 -4.10 -19.69
C GLU A 140 -0.61 -4.72 -20.90
N VAL A 141 -0.05 -3.91 -21.79
CA VAL A 141 0.67 -4.42 -22.96
C VAL A 141 1.90 -5.22 -22.53
N GLN A 142 2.65 -4.68 -21.55
CA GLN A 142 3.90 -5.30 -21.10
C GLN A 142 3.67 -6.58 -20.30
N LEU A 143 2.75 -6.53 -19.34
CA LEU A 143 2.52 -7.65 -18.43
C LEU A 143 1.50 -8.65 -18.94
N GLY A 144 0.53 -8.19 -19.70
CA GLY A 144 -0.66 -8.94 -19.94
C GLY A 144 -1.53 -8.93 -18.67
N ILE A 145 -2.62 -9.65 -18.70
CA ILE A 145 -3.45 -9.83 -17.52
C ILE A 145 -3.73 -11.33 -17.42
N PRO A 146 -2.79 -12.10 -16.87
CA PRO A 146 -2.98 -13.54 -16.81
C PRO A 146 -4.10 -13.91 -15.85
N HIS A 147 -4.83 -14.93 -16.22
CA HIS A 147 -5.86 -15.49 -15.36
C HIS A 147 -5.19 -16.41 -14.34
N PRO A 148 -5.42 -16.24 -13.04
CA PRO A 148 -4.73 -17.04 -12.03
C PRO A 148 -5.35 -18.42 -11.80
N ALA A 149 -5.81 -19.08 -12.85
CA ALA A 149 -6.51 -20.35 -12.73
C ALA A 149 -5.63 -21.44 -12.12
N GLY A 150 -4.36 -21.49 -12.51
CA GLY A 150 -3.44 -22.47 -11.94
C GLY A 150 -3.24 -22.28 -10.45
N LEU A 151 -3.16 -21.03 -10.03
CA LEU A 151 -2.99 -20.69 -8.62
C LEU A 151 -4.25 -21.05 -7.81
N LYS A 152 -5.42 -20.81 -8.37
CA LYS A 152 -6.71 -21.04 -7.75
C LYS A 152 -6.91 -22.50 -7.35
N LYS A 153 -6.34 -23.42 -8.11
CA LYS A 153 -6.52 -24.85 -7.89
C LYS A 153 -5.56 -25.44 -6.86
N LYS A 154 -4.62 -24.64 -6.35
CA LYS A 154 -3.61 -25.16 -5.42
C LYS A 154 -4.14 -25.21 -3.99
N LYS A 155 -3.59 -26.15 -3.20
CA LYS A 155 -4.01 -26.33 -1.81
C LYS A 155 -3.55 -25.20 -0.90
N SER A 156 -2.36 -24.66 -1.16
CA SER A 156 -1.77 -23.60 -0.34
C SER A 156 -1.18 -22.53 -1.21
N VAL A 157 -1.37 -21.27 -0.80
CA VAL A 157 -0.80 -20.12 -1.49
C VAL A 157 -0.12 -19.23 -0.46
N THR A 158 1.13 -18.88 -0.72
CA THR A 158 1.86 -17.90 0.09
C THR A 158 2.14 -16.68 -0.77
N VAL A 159 2.00 -15.50 -0.18
CA VAL A 159 2.29 -14.24 -0.85
C VAL A 159 3.59 -13.66 -0.30
N LEU A 160 4.56 -13.46 -1.18
CA LEU A 160 5.84 -12.85 -0.82
C LEU A 160 5.90 -11.44 -1.36
N ASP A 161 6.45 -10.53 -0.57
CA ASP A 161 6.67 -9.15 -0.99
C ASP A 161 8.03 -9.05 -1.67
N VAL A 162 8.03 -8.71 -2.96
CA VAL A 162 9.29 -8.55 -3.71
C VAL A 162 9.52 -7.10 -4.11
N GLY A 163 8.83 -6.17 -3.47
CA GLY A 163 8.93 -4.76 -3.84
C GLY A 163 10.32 -4.17 -3.70
N ASP A 164 11.13 -4.68 -2.76
CA ASP A 164 12.49 -4.19 -2.61
C ASP A 164 13.34 -4.36 -3.87
N ALA A 165 13.03 -5.35 -4.70
CA ALA A 165 13.78 -5.58 -5.94
C ALA A 165 13.71 -4.38 -6.88
N TYR A 166 12.59 -3.67 -6.86
CA TYR A 166 12.42 -2.51 -7.75
C TYR A 166 13.40 -1.39 -7.44
N PHE A 167 13.81 -1.25 -6.18
CA PHE A 167 14.70 -0.16 -5.77
C PHE A 167 16.11 -0.28 -6.34
N SER A 168 16.46 -1.42 -6.91
CA SER A 168 17.75 -1.60 -7.56
C SER A 168 17.75 -1.17 -9.03
N VAL A 169 16.60 -0.78 -9.58
CA VAL A 169 16.47 -0.43 -11.00
C VAL A 169 16.20 1.06 -11.14
N PRO A 170 17.11 1.80 -11.82
CA PRO A 170 16.84 3.23 -12.03
C PRO A 170 15.65 3.47 -12.97
N UNK A 171 14.89 4.48 -12.70
CA UNK A 171 13.84 4.83 -13.49
C UNK A 171 14.37 5.71 -14.49
N ASP A 172 13.83 5.69 -15.65
CA ASP A 172 14.17 6.59 -16.76
C ASP A 172 14.00 8.03 -16.30
N LYS A 173 14.97 8.86 -16.54
CA LYS A 173 14.95 10.24 -16.07
C LYS A 173 13.70 10.99 -16.53
N GLU A 174 13.25 10.73 -17.75
CA GLU A 174 12.07 11.41 -18.28
C GLU A 174 10.78 10.97 -17.58
N PHE A 175 10.76 9.76 -17.02
CA PHE A 175 9.59 9.26 -16.34
C PHE A 175 9.54 9.68 -14.87
N ARG A 176 10.65 10.07 -14.32
CA ARG A 176 10.72 10.42 -12.87
C ARG A 176 9.72 11.51 -12.46
N UNK A 177 9.44 12.19 -13.22
CA UNK A 177 8.51 13.20 -13.04
C UNK A 177 7.27 12.74 -12.45
N TYR A 178 6.83 11.76 -13.03
CA TYR A 178 5.51 11.27 -12.63
C TYR A 178 5.48 10.61 -11.26
N UNK A 179 6.55 10.24 -10.65
CA UNK A 179 6.57 9.58 -9.44
C UNK A 179 6.86 10.48 -8.32
N ALA A 180 6.22 11.59 -8.43
CA ALA A 180 6.44 12.62 -7.38
C ALA A 180 5.56 12.40 -6.16
N UNK A 181 6.08 12.64 -4.91
CA UNK A 181 5.36 12.49 -3.74
C UNK A 181 5.52 13.74 -2.93
N UNK A 182 4.90 13.97 -2.04
CA UNK A 182 4.93 15.03 -1.25
C UNK A 182 4.79 14.56 0.08
N ILE A 183 5.57 15.03 0.98
CA ILE A 183 5.50 14.81 2.42
C ILE A 183 5.05 16.10 3.07
N PRO A 184 3.86 16.12 3.65
CA PRO A 184 3.34 17.37 4.19
C PRO A 184 4.11 17.81 5.45
N SER A 185 4.11 19.11 5.66
CA SER A 185 4.69 19.68 6.89
C SER A 185 3.79 19.41 8.09
N ILE A 186 4.34 19.62 9.27
CA ILE A 186 3.56 19.49 10.50
C ILE A 186 2.38 20.47 10.44
N ASN A 187 1.18 19.93 10.61
CA ASN A 187 -0.08 20.69 10.59
C ASN A 187 -0.31 21.47 9.30
N ASN A 188 0.41 21.15 8.25
CA ASN A 188 0.33 21.87 6.97
C ASN A 188 0.61 23.36 7.09
N GLU A 189 1.44 23.73 8.05
CA GLU A 189 1.75 25.13 8.29
C GLU A 189 2.73 25.72 7.27
N THR A 190 3.51 24.86 6.63
CA THR A 190 4.44 25.25 5.57
C THR A 190 4.26 24.33 4.39
N PRO A 191 4.79 24.72 3.22
CA PRO A 191 4.76 23.79 2.09
C PRO A 191 5.48 22.49 2.43
N GLY A 192 4.94 21.38 1.95
CA GLY A 192 5.55 20.08 2.17
C GLY A 192 6.85 19.93 1.42
N ILE A 193 7.62 18.93 1.82
CA ILE A 193 8.84 18.58 1.10
C ILE A 193 8.46 17.64 -0.03
N ARG A 194 8.85 17.98 -1.23
CA ARG A 194 8.52 17.19 -2.39
C ARG A 194 9.70 16.33 -2.81
N TYR A 195 9.41 15.09 -3.15
CA TYR A 195 10.39 14.13 -3.64
C TYR A 195 9.89 13.51 -4.92
N GLN A 196 10.81 13.01 -5.71
CA GLN A 196 10.47 12.10 -6.79
C GLN A 196 11.33 10.84 -6.67
N TYR A 197 10.80 9.73 -7.14
CA TYR A 197 11.55 8.49 -7.19
C TYR A 197 12.57 8.53 -8.32
N ASN A 198 13.79 8.11 -8.00
CA ASN A 198 14.85 7.92 -9.01
C ASN A 198 14.96 6.47 -9.43
N VAL A 199 14.25 5.59 -8.72
CA VAL A 199 14.25 4.13 -8.98
C VAL A 199 12.80 3.71 -9.16
N LEU A 200 12.60 2.48 -9.62
CA LEU A 200 11.25 1.95 -9.79
C LEU A 200 10.54 1.94 -8.42
N PRO A 201 9.40 2.61 -8.29
CA PRO A 201 8.72 2.63 -6.99
C PRO A 201 7.89 1.39 -6.75
N GLN A 202 7.73 1.06 -5.50
CA GLN A 202 6.79 0.02 -5.10
C GLN A 202 5.36 0.50 -5.33
N GLY A 203 4.48 -0.43 -5.71
CA GLY A 203 3.08 -0.11 -5.98
C GLY A 203 2.77 0.37 -7.39
N UNK A 204 3.69 0.65 -8.28
CA UNK A 204 3.47 1.01 -9.52
C UNK A 204 3.39 -0.14 -10.32
N LYS A 205 2.33 -0.31 -11.04
CA LYS A 205 2.20 -1.45 -11.96
C LYS A 205 3.20 -1.37 -13.08
N GLY A 206 3.61 -0.17 -13.46
CA GLY A 206 4.68 0.01 -14.42
C GLY A 206 6.00 -0.58 -13.95
N SER A 207 6.26 -0.59 -12.66
CA SER A 207 7.47 -1.23 -12.14
C SER A 207 7.48 -2.74 -12.39
N UNK A 208 6.54 -3.25 -12.23
CA UNK A 208 6.37 -4.52 -12.52
C UNK A 208 6.62 -4.88 -13.83
N ALA A 209 6.02 -4.07 -14.69
CA ALA A 209 6.16 -4.31 -16.12
C ALA A 209 7.63 -4.24 -16.56
N ILE A 210 8.34 -3.25 -16.08
CA ILE A 210 9.75 -3.07 -16.45
C ILE A 210 10.60 -4.20 -15.88
N PHE A 211 10.32 -4.65 -14.67
CA PHE A 211 11.14 -5.66 -13.99
C PHE A 211 10.77 -7.09 -14.35
N GLN A 212 9.70 -7.29 -15.09
CA GLN A 212 9.13 -8.63 -15.35
C GLN A 212 10.16 -9.59 -15.97
N ASP A 213 10.86 -9.16 -16.98
CA ASP A 213 11.82 -10.04 -17.65
C ASP A 213 12.94 -10.45 -16.71
N SER A 214 13.42 -9.52 -15.89
CA SER A 214 14.47 -9.83 -14.92
C SER A 214 13.99 -10.84 -13.90
N MET A 215 12.77 -10.63 -13.37
CA MET A 215 12.23 -11.56 -12.38
C MET A 215 12.00 -12.94 -13.00
N THR A 216 11.52 -13.00 -14.24
CA THR A 216 11.32 -14.27 -14.94
C THR A 216 12.64 -15.03 -15.04
N LYS A 217 13.72 -14.34 -15.40
CA LYS A 217 15.04 -14.98 -15.49
C LYS A 217 15.54 -15.44 -14.13
N ILE A 218 15.34 -14.62 -13.11
CA ILE A 218 15.76 -14.96 -11.73
C ILE A 218 15.02 -16.19 -11.23
N LEU A 219 13.72 -16.31 -11.54
CA LEU A 219 12.90 -17.42 -11.06
C LEU A 219 13.07 -18.71 -11.86
N GLU A 220 13.65 -18.64 -13.07
CA GLU A 220 13.68 -19.79 -13.97
C GLU A 220 14.33 -21.03 -13.36
N PRO A 221 15.50 -20.96 -12.71
CA PRO A 221 16.07 -22.16 -12.11
C PRO A 221 15.18 -22.81 -11.06
N PHE A 222 14.51 -22.00 -10.25
CA PHE A 222 13.62 -22.53 -9.24
C PHE A 222 12.39 -23.20 -9.88
N ARG A 223 11.84 -22.58 -10.91
CA ARG A 223 10.71 -23.15 -11.62
C ARG A 223 11.06 -24.50 -12.28
N LYS A 224 12.26 -24.59 -12.85
CA LYS A 224 12.70 -25.86 -13.48
C LYS A 224 12.83 -26.98 -12.46
N GLN A 225 13.29 -26.66 -11.24
CA GLN A 225 13.44 -27.67 -10.20
C GLN A 225 12.11 -28.01 -9.53
N ASN A 226 11.12 -27.16 -9.67
CA ASN A 226 9.82 -27.33 -8.98
C ASN A 226 8.67 -27.08 -9.96
N PRO A 227 8.51 -27.94 -10.96
CA PRO A 227 7.54 -27.67 -12.04
C PRO A 227 6.08 -27.69 -11.58
N ASP A 228 5.79 -28.28 -10.44
CA ASP A 228 4.40 -28.34 -9.94
C ASP A 228 4.04 -27.12 -9.08
N ILE A 229 5.00 -26.25 -8.80
CA ILE A 229 4.74 -25.03 -8.03
C ILE A 229 4.39 -23.91 -9.02
N VAL A 230 3.29 -23.23 -8.74
CA VAL A 230 2.85 -22.10 -9.56
C VAL A 230 3.33 -20.81 -8.92
N ILE A 231 4.04 -19.99 -9.69
CA ILE A 231 4.50 -18.68 -9.23
C ILE A 231 3.89 -17.63 -10.15
N TYR A 232 3.16 -16.69 -9.56
CA TYR A 232 2.52 -15.61 -10.30
C TYR A 232 2.95 -14.28 -9.72
N GLN A 233 3.47 -13.40 -10.57
CA GLN A 233 3.91 -12.06 -10.16
C GLN A 233 2.81 -11.05 -10.44
N TYR A 234 2.43 -10.29 -9.41
CA TYR A 234 1.47 -9.20 -9.56
C TYR A 234 1.94 -8.01 -8.72
N VAL A 235 2.26 -6.91 -9.38
CA VAL A 235 2.75 -5.68 -8.79
C VAL A 235 3.95 -6.00 -7.87
N ASP A 236 3.81 -5.79 -6.57
CA ASP A 236 4.90 -5.99 -5.60
C ASP A 236 4.93 -7.40 -5.02
N ASP A 237 4.07 -8.29 -5.48
CA ASP A 237 3.86 -9.58 -4.82
C ASP A 237 4.17 -10.75 -5.73
N LEU A 238 4.71 -11.82 -5.14
CA LEU A 238 4.74 -13.14 -5.76
C LEU A 238 3.73 -14.02 -5.03
N TYR A 239 2.82 -14.60 -5.80
CA TYR A 239 1.88 -15.60 -5.30
C TYR A 239 2.44 -16.96 -5.63
N VAL A 240 2.68 -17.78 -4.61
CA VAL A 240 3.33 -19.07 -4.76
C VAL A 240 2.39 -20.15 -4.28
N GLY A 241 1.91 -20.97 -5.20
CA GLY A 241 0.92 -22.00 -4.89
C GLY A 241 1.47 -23.40 -5.08
N SER A 242 1.09 -24.33 -4.21
CA SER A 242 1.47 -25.72 -4.32
C SER A 242 0.38 -26.63 -3.76
N ASP A 243 0.45 -27.90 -4.13
CA ASP A 243 -0.42 -28.93 -3.58
C ASP A 243 0.28 -29.77 -2.51
N LEU A 244 1.44 -29.32 -2.06
CA LEU A 244 2.21 -30.01 -1.04
C LEU A 244 1.54 -29.88 0.33
N GLU A 245 1.88 -30.80 1.25
CA GLU A 245 1.52 -30.61 2.64
C GLU A 245 2.07 -29.29 3.15
N ILE A 246 1.41 -28.73 4.17
CA ILE A 246 1.75 -27.39 4.64
C ILE A 246 3.23 -27.28 5.05
N GLY A 247 3.77 -28.30 5.71
CA GLY A 247 5.19 -28.28 6.10
C GLY A 247 6.12 -28.27 4.90
N GLN A 248 5.81 -29.08 3.89
CA GLN A 248 6.60 -29.12 2.66
C GLN A 248 6.45 -27.84 1.87
N HIS A 249 5.24 -27.28 1.86
CA HIS A 249 4.99 -25.99 1.20
C HIS A 249 5.88 -24.91 1.83
N ARG A 250 5.90 -24.84 3.15
CA ARG A 250 6.73 -23.85 3.86
C ARG A 250 8.20 -24.04 3.57
N THR A 251 8.65 -25.29 3.46
CA THR A 251 10.04 -25.57 3.10
C THR A 251 10.36 -25.02 1.71
N LYS A 252 9.45 -25.23 0.75
CA LYS A 252 9.66 -24.70 -0.60
C LYS A 252 9.63 -23.18 -0.64
N ILE A 253 8.79 -22.56 0.19
CA ILE A 253 8.78 -21.10 0.30
C ILE A 253 10.15 -20.61 0.80
N GLU A 254 10.71 -21.29 1.82
CA GLU A 254 12.03 -20.90 2.31
C GLU A 254 13.12 -21.12 1.28
N GLU A 255 13.04 -22.20 0.50
CA GLU A 255 13.99 -22.41 -0.60
C GLU A 255 13.91 -21.28 -1.62
N LEU A 256 12.69 -20.86 -1.96
CA LEU A 256 12.50 -19.75 -2.89
C LEU A 256 13.05 -18.45 -2.30
N ARG A 257 12.78 -18.20 -1.03
CA ARG A 257 13.30 -17.00 -0.36
C ARG A 257 14.82 -17.00 -0.33
N GLN A 258 15.45 -18.15 -0.08
CA GLN A 258 16.90 -18.28 -0.12
C GLN A 258 17.43 -18.02 -1.54
N HIS A 259 16.72 -18.53 -2.54
CA HIS A 259 17.10 -18.31 -3.94
C HIS A 259 17.08 -16.81 -4.27
N LEU A 260 16.02 -16.11 -3.85
CA LEU A 260 15.89 -14.68 -4.09
C LEU A 260 16.89 -13.87 -3.26
N TRP A 261 17.20 -14.34 -2.05
CA TRP A 261 18.21 -13.71 -1.20
C TRP A 261 19.59 -13.70 -1.86
N ARG A 262 19.90 -14.76 -2.58
CA ARG A 262 21.18 -14.81 -3.32
C ARG A 262 21.28 -13.71 -4.37
N TRP A 263 20.15 -13.20 -4.83
CA TRP A 263 20.12 -12.06 -5.73
C TRP A 263 20.03 -10.72 -4.99
N GLY A 264 20.07 -10.77 -3.66
CA GLY A 264 20.04 -9.56 -2.84
C GLY A 264 18.63 -9.08 -2.49
N PHE A 265 17.61 -9.92 -2.67
CA PHE A 265 16.23 -9.51 -2.45
C PHE A 265 15.70 -10.07 -1.14
N TYR A 266 15.27 -9.19 -0.23
CA TYR A 266 14.57 -9.56 0.97
C TYR A 266 13.08 -9.70 0.64
N THR A 267 12.50 -10.86 0.97
CA THR A 267 11.15 -11.19 0.55
C THR A 267 10.30 -11.65 1.72
N PRO A 268 9.78 -10.72 2.53
CA PRO A 268 8.96 -11.14 3.68
C PRO A 268 7.63 -11.74 3.24
N ASP A 269 7.14 -12.70 4.03
CA ASP A 269 5.82 -13.25 3.84
C ASP A 269 4.77 -12.19 4.12
N LYS A 270 3.83 -11.99 3.22
CA LYS A 270 2.67 -11.16 3.50
C LYS A 270 1.52 -11.97 4.06
N LYS A 271 1.26 -13.16 3.46
CA LYS A 271 0.10 -13.93 3.84
C LYS A 271 0.27 -15.38 3.40
N HIS A 272 -0.10 -16.32 4.28
CA HIS A 272 -0.17 -17.73 3.96
C HIS A 272 -1.64 -18.16 4.01
N GLN A 273 -2.09 -18.78 2.94
CA GLN A 273 -3.48 -19.22 2.90
C GLN A 273 -3.57 -20.72 2.61
N UNK A 274 -4.10 -21.40 3.51
CA UNK A 274 -4.13 -22.78 3.42
C UNK A 274 -5.39 -23.35 2.92
N UNK A 275 -6.35 -22.62 3.10
CA UNK A 275 -7.61 -23.13 2.79
C UNK A 275 -8.25 -22.33 1.78
N PRO A 276 -8.90 -22.87 0.80
CA PRO A 276 -9.70 -22.07 -0.11
C PRO A 276 -10.99 -21.58 0.56
N PRO A 277 -11.60 -20.46 0.08
CA PRO A 277 -11.11 -19.66 -1.06
C PRO A 277 -9.92 -18.78 -0.66
N PHE A 278 -8.98 -18.71 -1.58
CA PHE A 278 -7.81 -17.86 -1.37
C PHE A 278 -8.14 -16.42 -1.74
N LEU A 279 -7.54 -15.46 -1.03
CA LEU A 279 -7.69 -14.05 -1.34
C LEU A 279 -6.60 -13.62 -2.32
N TRP A 280 -7.05 -13.03 -3.43
CA TRP A 280 -6.15 -12.52 -4.46
C TRP A 280 -6.66 -11.15 -4.89
N MET A 281 -5.93 -10.17 -4.54
CA MET A 281 -6.32 -8.78 -4.84
C MET A 281 -7.77 -8.46 -4.45
N UNK A 282 -8.17 -9.28 -3.37
CA UNK A 282 -9.46 -8.95 -2.99
C UNK A 282 -10.56 -9.80 -3.55
N TYR A 283 -9.93 -10.56 -4.28
CA TYR A 283 -10.88 -11.49 -4.90
C TYR A 283 -10.70 -12.90 -4.35
N UNK A 284 -11.45 -13.55 -4.26
CA UNK A 284 -11.46 -14.78 -3.81
C UNK A 284 -11.10 -15.61 -4.91
N LEU A 285 -10.33 -16.42 -4.78
CA LEU A 285 -9.88 -17.42 -5.75
C LEU A 285 -10.57 -18.75 -5.55
#